data_0cc9c0d0a49717bb64cbf5846f16124c
#
_entry.id   0cc9c0d0a49717bb64cbf5846f16124c
#
_cell.length_a   1.000
_cell.length_b   1.000
_cell.length_c   1.000
_cell.angle_alpha   90.00
_cell.angle_beta   90.00
_cell.angle_gamma   90.00
#
_symmetry.space_group_name_H-M   'P 1'
#
loop_
_entity.id
_entity.type
_entity.pdbx_description
1 polymer ?
#
loop_
_entity_poly.entity_id
_entity_poly.type
_entity_poly.pdbx_seq_one_letter_code
_entity_poly.pdbx_strand_id
1 'polypeptide(L)'
;MLFRSIDHYPKMNDKIQVSTWASKFKGMLAERNFCMTDENGEKAAYAQSVWVYMDVEKGRPVRPDQEELDAYGQCEPLEMDYESRKIALPEECMSLEPFPVRRYHIDTNEHVNNCQYVQMAMEMLNQERVIRQVRVEYKKSAVLGDMIVPRTGDRDGRTVVELCTTEGELYAAVEFAWV
;
A
#
# COMPACT_ATOMS: atom_id res chain seq x y z
N MET A 1 -3.24 5.24 -0.63
CA MET A 1 -2.16 4.80 -1.56
C MET A 1 -0.91 4.54 -0.77
N LEU A 2 -0.14 3.54 -1.14
CA LEU A 2 1.19 3.25 -0.62
C LEU A 2 2.16 3.13 -1.80
N PHE A 3 3.35 3.74 -1.68
CA PHE A 3 4.49 3.57 -2.56
C PHE A 3 5.68 3.11 -1.73
N ARG A 4 6.37 2.06 -2.13
CA ARG A 4 7.52 1.48 -1.41
C ARG A 4 8.62 1.11 -2.40
N SER A 5 9.85 1.48 -2.06
CA SER A 5 11.08 1.00 -2.72
C SER A 5 11.92 0.17 -1.76
N ILE A 6 12.58 -0.83 -2.30
CA ILE A 6 13.43 -1.76 -1.56
C ILE A 6 14.81 -1.71 -2.20
N ASP A 7 15.81 -1.24 -1.46
CA ASP A 7 17.19 -1.16 -1.91
C ASP A 7 17.90 -2.50 -1.65
N HIS A 8 17.66 -3.07 -0.47
CA HIS A 8 18.10 -4.44 -0.15
C HIS A 8 17.15 -5.08 0.88
N TYR A 9 17.09 -6.40 0.88
CA TYR A 9 16.31 -7.17 1.84
C TYR A 9 17.16 -7.50 3.07
N PRO A 10 16.76 -7.08 4.29
CA PRO A 10 17.40 -7.52 5.52
C PRO A 10 17.32 -9.04 5.67
N LYS A 11 18.35 -9.63 6.26
CA LYS A 11 18.40 -11.07 6.55
C LYS A 11 17.85 -11.37 7.94
N MET A 12 17.59 -12.66 8.18
CA MET A 12 17.25 -13.14 9.51
C MET A 12 18.34 -12.76 10.52
N ASN A 13 17.92 -12.18 11.66
CA ASN A 13 18.75 -11.64 12.74
C ASN A 13 19.46 -10.31 12.47
N ASP A 14 19.29 -9.69 11.32
CA ASP A 14 19.77 -8.32 11.13
C ASP A 14 19.00 -7.38 12.06
N LYS A 15 19.70 -6.41 12.61
CA LYS A 15 19.09 -5.32 13.36
C LYS A 15 18.61 -4.25 12.39
N ILE A 16 17.34 -3.89 12.50
CA ILE A 16 16.74 -2.86 11.66
C ILE A 16 16.11 -1.77 12.55
N GLN A 17 16.11 -0.54 12.05
CA GLN A 17 15.37 0.57 12.62
C GLN A 17 14.28 0.99 11.64
N VAL A 18 13.04 1.14 12.12
CA VAL A 18 11.93 1.66 11.33
C VAL A 18 11.53 3.03 11.85
N SER A 19 11.56 4.01 10.98
CA SER A 19 11.17 5.39 11.27
C SER A 19 9.96 5.80 10.43
N THR A 20 9.10 6.66 10.98
CA THR A 20 7.94 7.20 10.26
C THR A 20 7.62 8.60 10.75
N TRP A 21 7.21 9.48 9.83
CA TRP A 21 6.84 10.87 10.14
C TRP A 21 5.84 11.41 9.13
N ALA A 22 5.03 12.38 9.57
CA ALA A 22 4.20 13.16 8.65
C ALA A 22 5.08 14.16 7.90
N SER A 23 4.93 14.22 6.59
CA SER A 23 5.73 15.12 5.74
C SER A 23 4.92 16.27 5.16
N LYS A 24 3.60 16.11 5.04
CA LYS A 24 2.74 17.14 4.48
C LYS A 24 1.28 16.95 4.86
N PHE A 25 0.61 18.08 5.09
CA PHE A 25 -0.84 18.14 5.20
C PHE A 25 -1.43 19.05 4.11
N LYS A 26 -2.46 18.57 3.41
CA LYS A 26 -3.17 19.34 2.39
C LYS A 26 -4.67 19.07 2.45
N GLY A 27 -5.40 19.99 3.07
CA GLY A 27 -6.85 19.82 3.27
C GLY A 27 -7.15 18.63 4.17
N MET A 28 -7.83 17.61 3.67
CA MET A 28 -8.13 16.36 4.38
C MET A 28 -7.11 15.25 4.12
N LEU A 29 -6.05 15.54 3.38
CA LEU A 29 -5.00 14.56 3.04
C LEU A 29 -3.75 14.81 3.88
N ALA A 30 -3.14 13.72 4.34
CA ALA A 30 -1.84 13.71 4.99
C ALA A 30 -0.88 12.78 4.23
N GLU A 31 0.35 13.21 4.03
CA GLU A 31 1.43 12.40 3.48
C GLU A 31 2.35 11.96 4.62
N ARG A 32 2.70 10.68 4.63
CA ARG A 32 3.56 10.08 5.65
C ARG A 32 4.68 9.29 4.99
N ASN A 33 5.89 9.54 5.43
CA ASN A 33 7.06 8.80 5.01
C ASN A 33 7.41 7.69 6.02
N PHE A 34 8.07 6.67 5.51
CA PHE A 34 8.62 5.55 6.27
C PHE A 34 10.02 5.26 5.75
N CYS A 35 10.93 4.93 6.64
CA CYS A 35 12.28 4.51 6.30
C CYS A 35 12.68 3.34 7.18
N MET A 36 13.22 2.30 6.56
CA MET A 36 13.87 1.19 7.24
C MET A 36 15.36 1.27 6.98
N THR A 37 16.17 1.31 8.03
CA THR A 37 17.62 1.29 7.94
C THR A 37 18.17 0.05 8.63
N ASP A 38 19.34 -0.40 8.20
CA ASP A 38 20.12 -1.42 8.86
C ASP A 38 20.90 -0.87 10.07
N GLU A 39 21.73 -1.69 10.69
CA GLU A 39 22.54 -1.32 11.85
C GLU A 39 23.65 -0.30 11.55
N ASN A 40 24.03 -0.13 10.28
CA ASN A 40 25.00 0.85 9.79
C ASN A 40 24.32 2.20 9.44
N GLY A 41 22.99 2.27 9.49
CA GLY A 41 22.21 3.44 9.09
C GLY A 41 21.93 3.52 7.58
N GLU A 42 22.27 2.47 6.81
CA GLU A 42 21.98 2.41 5.37
C GLU A 42 20.50 2.09 5.14
N LYS A 43 19.90 2.73 4.12
CA LYS A 43 18.49 2.51 3.78
C LYS A 43 18.30 1.11 3.17
N ALA A 44 17.47 0.28 3.81
CA ALA A 44 17.05 -1.01 3.29
C ALA A 44 15.75 -0.89 2.48
N ALA A 45 14.80 -0.11 2.98
CA ALA A 45 13.54 0.17 2.30
C ALA A 45 12.97 1.52 2.73
N TYR A 46 12.19 2.14 1.85
CA TYR A 46 11.51 3.39 2.15
C TYR A 46 10.16 3.46 1.44
N ALA A 47 9.26 4.25 2.02
CA ALA A 47 7.91 4.36 1.50
C ALA A 47 7.28 5.73 1.75
N GLN A 48 6.30 6.06 0.91
CA GLN A 48 5.35 7.13 1.15
C GLN A 48 3.93 6.57 1.14
N SER A 49 3.09 7.07 2.03
CA SER A 49 1.65 6.82 2.01
C SER A 49 0.86 8.12 2.05
N VAL A 50 -0.31 8.10 1.43
CA VAL A 50 -1.27 9.19 1.48
C VAL A 50 -2.50 8.72 2.24
N TRP A 51 -2.84 9.45 3.28
CA TRP A 51 -3.93 9.17 4.20
C TRP A 51 -5.04 10.20 4.04
N VAL A 52 -6.27 9.78 4.32
CA VAL A 52 -7.42 10.68 4.40
C VAL A 52 -7.80 10.79 5.87
N TYR A 53 -7.88 12.03 6.36
CA TYR A 53 -8.36 12.29 7.71
C TYR A 53 -9.89 12.18 7.74
N MET A 54 -10.41 11.32 8.62
CA MET A 54 -11.81 10.94 8.65
C MET A 54 -12.44 11.30 10.00
N ASP A 55 -13.62 11.91 9.97
CA ASP A 55 -14.53 11.96 11.11
C ASP A 55 -15.21 10.58 11.18
N VAL A 56 -14.83 9.78 12.16
CA VAL A 56 -15.32 8.39 12.30
C VAL A 56 -16.78 8.32 12.71
N GLU A 57 -17.32 9.34 13.40
CA GLU A 57 -18.72 9.40 13.79
C GLU A 57 -19.62 9.70 12.59
N LYS A 58 -19.18 10.60 11.72
CA LYS A 58 -19.91 11.02 10.51
C LYS A 58 -19.56 10.21 9.27
N GLY A 59 -18.54 9.36 9.34
CA GLY A 59 -18.08 8.52 8.23
C GLY A 59 -17.62 9.31 6.99
N ARG A 60 -17.11 10.54 7.15
CA ARG A 60 -16.72 11.40 6.03
C ARG A 60 -15.35 12.05 6.23
N PRO A 61 -14.65 12.36 5.11
CA PRO A 61 -13.43 13.12 5.18
C PRO A 61 -13.63 14.51 5.77
N VAL A 62 -12.72 14.93 6.67
CA VAL A 62 -12.70 16.27 7.27
C VAL A 62 -11.28 16.82 7.25
N ARG A 63 -11.14 18.13 7.48
CA ARG A 63 -9.84 18.74 7.70
C ARG A 63 -9.48 18.59 9.18
N PRO A 64 -8.25 18.16 9.52
CA PRO A 64 -7.77 18.21 10.89
C PRO A 64 -7.71 19.67 11.34
N ASP A 65 -7.95 19.92 12.62
CA ASP A 65 -7.78 21.23 13.21
C ASP A 65 -6.28 21.52 13.52
N GLN A 66 -5.99 22.72 14.02
CA GLN A 66 -4.61 23.13 14.26
C GLN A 66 -3.95 22.36 15.42
N GLU A 67 -4.72 22.01 16.44
CA GLU A 67 -4.23 21.25 17.59
C GLU A 67 -3.78 19.84 17.17
N GLU A 68 -4.56 19.19 16.29
CA GLU A 68 -4.22 17.89 15.71
C GLU A 68 -2.99 17.97 14.82
N LEU A 69 -2.90 19.01 13.96
CA LEU A 69 -1.72 19.23 13.12
C LEU A 69 -0.45 19.44 13.94
N ASP A 70 -0.53 20.23 15.02
CA ASP A 70 0.59 20.51 15.92
C ASP A 70 1.01 19.25 16.70
N ALA A 71 0.06 18.41 17.11
CA ALA A 71 0.32 17.15 17.80
C ALA A 71 1.05 16.13 16.91
N TYR A 72 0.73 16.07 15.61
CA TYR A 72 1.43 15.19 14.67
C TYR A 72 2.82 15.70 14.30
N GLY A 73 3.02 17.02 14.30
CA GLY A 73 4.22 17.66 13.77
C GLY A 73 4.37 17.43 12.26
N GLN A 74 5.34 18.08 11.69
CA GLN A 74 5.70 17.92 10.27
C GLN A 74 7.21 17.98 10.11
N CYS A 75 7.76 17.00 9.35
CA CYS A 75 9.18 16.96 9.00
C CYS A 75 9.34 17.02 7.48
N GLU A 76 10.57 17.32 7.05
CA GLU A 76 10.89 17.32 5.61
C GLU A 76 10.54 15.97 4.96
N PRO A 77 10.00 15.99 3.74
CA PRO A 77 9.71 14.77 3.00
C PRO A 77 11.01 13.99 2.71
N LEU A 78 10.90 12.68 2.69
CA LEU A 78 12.01 11.82 2.29
C LEU A 78 12.36 12.11 0.82
N GLU A 79 13.65 12.27 0.52
CA GLU A 79 14.12 12.37 -0.86
C GLU A 79 13.97 11.01 -1.56
N MET A 80 13.08 10.94 -2.52
CA MET A 80 12.75 9.74 -3.29
C MET A 80 12.01 10.10 -4.59
N ASP A 81 11.98 9.20 -5.54
CA ASP A 81 11.17 9.32 -6.74
C ASP A 81 9.69 9.10 -6.39
N TYR A 82 8.93 10.19 -6.43
CA TYR A 82 7.49 10.15 -6.16
C TYR A 82 6.70 9.84 -7.43
N GLU A 83 5.97 8.75 -7.39
CA GLU A 83 5.12 8.32 -8.49
C GLU A 83 3.68 8.83 -8.37
N SER A 84 2.94 8.80 -9.47
CA SER A 84 1.51 9.12 -9.49
C SER A 84 0.73 8.25 -8.48
N ARG A 85 -0.27 8.84 -7.83
CA ARG A 85 -1.16 8.11 -6.92
C ARG A 85 -2.05 7.10 -7.63
N LYS A 86 -2.32 7.31 -8.91
CA LYS A 86 -3.16 6.42 -9.70
C LYS A 86 -2.28 5.39 -10.42
N ILE A 87 -2.63 4.12 -10.26
CA ILE A 87 -2.03 3.02 -11.00
C ILE A 87 -2.74 2.91 -12.35
N ALA A 88 -1.98 2.87 -13.43
CA ALA A 88 -2.52 2.61 -14.75
C ALA A 88 -2.75 1.09 -14.90
N LEU A 89 -4.00 0.71 -15.11
CA LEU A 89 -4.36 -0.70 -15.24
C LEU A 89 -3.94 -1.23 -16.61
N PRO A 90 -3.57 -2.53 -16.71
CA PRO A 90 -3.30 -3.18 -17.98
C PRO A 90 -4.54 -3.19 -18.87
N GLU A 91 -4.35 -3.21 -20.20
CA GLU A 91 -5.44 -3.34 -21.16
C GLU A 91 -5.99 -4.77 -21.22
N GLU A 92 -5.09 -5.74 -21.01
CA GLU A 92 -5.42 -7.16 -20.95
C GLU A 92 -5.01 -7.75 -19.61
N CYS A 93 -5.92 -8.45 -18.96
CA CYS A 93 -5.70 -9.14 -17.70
C CYS A 93 -6.18 -10.58 -17.77
N MET A 94 -5.40 -11.47 -17.20
CA MET A 94 -5.80 -12.85 -16.93
C MET A 94 -6.51 -12.92 -15.57
N SER A 95 -7.74 -13.42 -15.56
CA SER A 95 -8.46 -13.70 -14.32
C SER A 95 -7.94 -15.00 -13.70
N LEU A 96 -7.74 -14.96 -12.39
CA LEU A 96 -7.31 -16.11 -11.61
C LEU A 96 -8.46 -16.64 -10.74
N GLU A 97 -8.22 -17.75 -10.03
CA GLU A 97 -9.24 -18.38 -9.20
C GLU A 97 -9.68 -17.47 -8.04
N PRO A 98 -10.98 -17.22 -7.87
CA PRO A 98 -11.49 -16.42 -6.76
C PRO A 98 -11.27 -17.10 -5.41
N PHE A 99 -11.02 -16.29 -4.38
CA PHE A 99 -10.88 -16.77 -3.01
C PHE A 99 -11.63 -15.88 -2.01
N PRO A 100 -12.10 -16.44 -0.88
CA PRO A 100 -12.82 -15.67 0.11
C PRO A 100 -11.88 -14.91 1.05
N VAL A 101 -12.32 -13.73 1.50
CA VAL A 101 -11.72 -13.02 2.62
C VAL A 101 -11.88 -13.86 3.89
N ARG A 102 -10.76 -14.14 4.55
CA ARG A 102 -10.68 -14.93 5.78
C ARG A 102 -10.49 -14.04 7.01
N ARG A 103 -10.76 -14.60 8.20
CA ARG A 103 -10.68 -13.85 9.45
C ARG A 103 -9.29 -13.27 9.74
N TYR A 104 -8.23 -13.93 9.36
CA TYR A 104 -6.86 -13.43 9.54
C TYR A 104 -6.46 -12.26 8.61
N HIS A 105 -7.28 -11.96 7.61
CA HIS A 105 -7.13 -10.77 6.79
C HIS A 105 -7.68 -9.50 7.46
N ILE A 106 -8.56 -9.67 8.47
CA ILE A 106 -9.39 -8.60 9.05
C ILE A 106 -8.66 -7.90 10.21
N ASP A 107 -8.66 -6.59 10.20
CA ASP A 107 -8.13 -5.75 11.26
C ASP A 107 -9.19 -5.35 12.31
N THR A 108 -8.82 -4.48 13.24
CA THR A 108 -9.70 -3.99 14.31
C THR A 108 -10.86 -3.10 13.81
N ASN A 109 -10.80 -2.63 12.56
CA ASN A 109 -11.87 -1.86 11.93
C ASN A 109 -12.87 -2.74 11.17
N GLU A 110 -12.77 -4.08 11.33
CA GLU A 110 -13.60 -5.07 10.64
C GLU A 110 -13.44 -5.06 9.11
N HIS A 111 -12.35 -4.50 8.59
CA HIS A 111 -11.99 -4.50 7.18
C HIS A 111 -10.73 -5.30 6.92
N VAL A 112 -10.53 -5.70 5.67
CA VAL A 112 -9.24 -6.27 5.24
C VAL A 112 -8.13 -5.26 5.49
N ASN A 113 -7.13 -5.65 6.29
CA ASN A 113 -5.97 -4.82 6.57
C ASN A 113 -5.21 -4.49 5.28
N ASN A 114 -4.75 -3.27 5.15
CA ASN A 114 -4.08 -2.78 3.95
C ASN A 114 -2.87 -3.64 3.50
N CYS A 115 -2.11 -4.22 4.44
CA CYS A 115 -0.99 -5.10 4.09
C CYS A 115 -1.45 -6.43 3.50
N GLN A 116 -2.64 -6.90 3.83
CA GLN A 116 -3.19 -8.16 3.31
C GLN A 116 -3.46 -8.09 1.82
N TYR A 117 -3.89 -6.93 1.27
CA TYR A 117 -4.02 -6.77 -0.17
C TYR A 117 -2.69 -6.94 -0.90
N VAL A 118 -1.58 -6.47 -0.30
CA VAL A 118 -0.25 -6.69 -0.86
C VAL A 118 0.12 -8.17 -0.83
N GLN A 119 -0.12 -8.85 0.29
CA GLN A 119 0.16 -10.28 0.43
C GLN A 119 -0.69 -11.11 -0.54
N MET A 120 -2.00 -10.85 -0.64
CA MET A 120 -2.88 -11.49 -1.62
C MET A 120 -2.36 -11.30 -3.05
N ALA A 121 -1.93 -10.09 -3.40
CA ALA A 121 -1.39 -9.81 -4.73
C ALA A 121 -0.06 -10.51 -4.97
N MET A 122 0.80 -10.62 -3.96
CA MET A 122 2.08 -11.35 -4.07
C MET A 122 1.88 -12.85 -4.33
N GLU A 123 0.84 -13.47 -3.77
CA GLU A 123 0.50 -14.88 -4.04
C GLU A 123 0.14 -15.14 -5.51
N MET A 124 -0.25 -14.08 -6.26
CA MET A 124 -0.59 -14.18 -7.69
C MET A 124 0.63 -14.05 -8.60
N LEU A 125 1.81 -13.77 -8.04
CA LEU A 125 3.04 -13.57 -8.80
C LEU A 125 3.82 -14.88 -8.97
N ASN A 126 4.56 -14.98 -10.08
CA ASN A 126 5.60 -15.99 -10.18
C ASN A 126 6.78 -15.63 -9.24
N GLN A 127 7.09 -16.51 -8.28
CA GLN A 127 8.02 -16.25 -7.17
C GLN A 127 9.50 -16.20 -7.57
N GLU A 128 9.85 -16.37 -8.85
CA GLU A 128 11.25 -16.35 -9.31
C GLU A 128 11.87 -14.95 -9.40
N ARG A 129 11.06 -13.89 -9.22
CA ARG A 129 11.50 -12.50 -9.38
C ARG A 129 11.60 -11.78 -8.03
N VAL A 130 12.66 -10.96 -7.89
CA VAL A 130 12.86 -10.12 -6.70
C VAL A 130 12.12 -8.80 -6.87
N ILE A 131 11.23 -8.48 -5.93
CA ILE A 131 10.48 -7.23 -5.95
C ILE A 131 11.39 -6.08 -5.53
N ARG A 132 11.51 -5.07 -6.38
CA ARG A 132 12.22 -3.82 -6.09
C ARG A 132 11.28 -2.71 -5.62
N GLN A 133 10.06 -2.69 -6.15
CA GLN A 133 9.09 -1.63 -5.83
C GLN A 133 7.67 -2.17 -5.78
N VAL A 134 6.89 -1.65 -4.85
CA VAL A 134 5.46 -1.95 -4.72
C VAL A 134 4.68 -0.64 -4.66
N ARG A 135 3.63 -0.52 -5.48
CA ARG A 135 2.64 0.56 -5.39
C ARG A 135 1.27 -0.03 -5.14
N VAL A 136 0.48 0.63 -4.31
CA VAL A 136 -0.89 0.17 -4.00
C VAL A 136 -1.86 1.33 -4.10
N GLU A 137 -2.93 1.14 -4.85
CA GLU A 137 -4.08 2.04 -4.88
C GLU A 137 -5.29 1.33 -4.27
N TYR A 138 -5.75 1.78 -3.10
CA TYR A 138 -6.94 1.25 -2.43
C TYR A 138 -8.18 2.02 -2.89
N LYS A 139 -9.24 1.31 -3.26
CA LYS A 139 -10.51 1.87 -3.75
C LYS A 139 -11.68 1.62 -2.82
N LYS A 140 -11.84 0.38 -2.38
CA LYS A 140 -12.94 -0.09 -1.55
C LYS A 140 -12.40 -1.03 -0.48
N SER A 141 -12.95 -0.99 0.72
CA SER A 141 -12.60 -1.96 1.75
C SER A 141 -13.40 -3.24 1.56
N ALA A 142 -12.71 -4.38 1.59
CA ALA A 142 -13.34 -5.68 1.66
C ALA A 142 -13.58 -6.08 3.12
N VAL A 143 -14.61 -6.88 3.35
CA VAL A 143 -15.01 -7.38 4.67
C VAL A 143 -14.97 -8.91 4.72
N LEU A 144 -15.13 -9.46 5.91
CA LEU A 144 -15.14 -10.93 6.11
C LEU A 144 -16.21 -11.59 5.25
N GLY A 145 -15.81 -12.60 4.48
CA GLY A 145 -16.68 -13.37 3.61
C GLY A 145 -16.85 -12.83 2.20
N ASP A 146 -16.38 -11.63 1.90
CA ASP A 146 -16.30 -11.13 0.52
C ASP A 146 -15.46 -12.08 -0.34
N MET A 147 -15.80 -12.19 -1.62
CA MET A 147 -15.01 -12.91 -2.60
C MET A 147 -14.07 -11.95 -3.32
N ILE A 148 -12.80 -12.30 -3.36
CA ILE A 148 -11.79 -11.59 -4.14
C ILE A 148 -11.59 -12.33 -5.46
N VAL A 149 -11.75 -11.61 -6.57
CA VAL A 149 -11.46 -12.09 -7.93
C VAL A 149 -10.14 -11.41 -8.37
N PRO A 150 -9.00 -12.12 -8.30
CA PRO A 150 -7.74 -11.53 -8.74
C PRO A 150 -7.63 -11.56 -10.26
N ARG A 151 -7.04 -10.50 -10.81
CA ARG A 151 -6.67 -10.39 -12.22
C ARG A 151 -5.22 -9.90 -12.30
N THR A 152 -4.45 -10.45 -13.21
CA THR A 152 -3.05 -10.04 -13.39
C THR A 152 -2.78 -9.70 -14.85
N GLY A 153 -1.97 -8.69 -15.05
CA GLY A 153 -1.50 -8.26 -16.37
C GLY A 153 -0.23 -7.43 -16.25
N ASP A 154 0.49 -7.34 -17.35
CA ASP A 154 1.72 -6.54 -17.41
C ASP A 154 1.47 -5.22 -18.14
N ARG A 155 2.13 -4.16 -17.67
CA ARG A 155 2.15 -2.85 -18.29
C ARG A 155 3.49 -2.15 -18.04
N ASP A 156 4.10 -1.66 -19.09
CA ASP A 156 5.35 -0.88 -19.04
C ASP A 156 6.48 -1.59 -18.25
N GLY A 157 6.58 -2.93 -18.37
CA GLY A 157 7.57 -3.76 -17.67
C GLY A 157 7.28 -4.01 -16.19
N ARG A 158 6.10 -3.60 -15.71
CA ARG A 158 5.61 -3.84 -14.36
C ARG A 158 4.43 -4.81 -14.39
N THR A 159 4.27 -5.60 -13.34
CA THR A 159 3.10 -6.47 -13.19
C THR A 159 2.08 -5.78 -12.29
N VAL A 160 0.83 -5.73 -12.73
CA VAL A 160 -0.30 -5.20 -11.95
C VAL A 160 -1.23 -6.35 -11.59
N VAL A 161 -1.55 -6.44 -10.29
CA VAL A 161 -2.59 -7.34 -9.79
C VAL A 161 -3.77 -6.50 -9.34
N GLU A 162 -4.91 -6.73 -9.95
CA GLU A 162 -6.19 -6.16 -9.58
C GLU A 162 -6.91 -7.15 -8.66
N LEU A 163 -7.33 -6.70 -7.49
CA LEU A 163 -8.15 -7.45 -6.55
C LEU A 163 -9.57 -6.90 -6.63
N CYS A 164 -10.48 -7.64 -7.27
CA CYS A 164 -11.82 -7.16 -7.62
C CYS A 164 -12.92 -7.89 -6.83
N THR A 165 -14.12 -7.28 -6.81
CA THR A 165 -15.35 -7.97 -6.43
C THR A 165 -15.78 -8.95 -7.54
N THR A 166 -16.78 -9.76 -7.26
CA THR A 166 -17.44 -10.64 -8.26
C THR A 166 -18.10 -9.87 -9.40
N GLU A 167 -18.47 -8.62 -9.15
CA GLU A 167 -19.07 -7.71 -10.15
C GLU A 167 -18.00 -6.93 -10.95
N GLY A 168 -16.70 -7.11 -10.60
CA GLY A 168 -15.58 -6.48 -11.29
C GLY A 168 -15.20 -5.09 -10.74
N GLU A 169 -15.77 -4.65 -9.62
CA GLU A 169 -15.33 -3.44 -8.93
C GLU A 169 -13.99 -3.67 -8.25
N LEU A 170 -13.12 -2.67 -8.27
CA LEU A 170 -11.78 -2.78 -7.71
C LEU A 170 -11.78 -2.54 -6.18
N TYR A 171 -11.29 -3.49 -5.41
CA TYR A 171 -10.89 -3.28 -4.01
C TYR A 171 -9.55 -2.58 -3.95
N ALA A 172 -8.54 -3.14 -4.63
CA ALA A 172 -7.20 -2.59 -4.69
C ALA A 172 -6.50 -2.98 -6.00
N ALA A 173 -5.63 -2.10 -6.49
CA ALA A 173 -4.64 -2.42 -7.50
C ALA A 173 -3.25 -2.41 -6.84
N VAL A 174 -2.46 -3.43 -7.11
CA VAL A 174 -1.08 -3.56 -6.62
C VAL A 174 -0.16 -3.71 -7.81
N GLU A 175 0.77 -2.78 -7.95
CA GLU A 175 1.77 -2.77 -9.02
C GLU A 175 3.13 -3.15 -8.46
N PHE A 176 3.83 -4.04 -9.15
CA PHE A 176 5.15 -4.53 -8.79
C PHE A 176 6.16 -4.18 -9.88
N ALA A 177 7.31 -3.65 -9.48
CA ALA A 177 8.49 -3.54 -10.32
C ALA A 177 9.57 -4.49 -9.79
N TRP A 178 10.35 -5.03 -10.72
CA TRP A 178 11.31 -6.10 -10.49
C TRP A 178 12.76 -5.61 -10.58
N VAL A 179 13.67 -6.36 -9.98
CA VAL A 179 15.12 -6.24 -10.23
C VAL A 179 15.47 -6.91 -11.54
#